data_302b8647b056d35cf3cb402547785cd4
#
_entry.id   302b8647b056d35cf3cb402547785cd4
#
_cell.length_a   1.000
_cell.length_b   1.000
_cell.length_c   1.000
_cell.angle_alpha   90.00
_cell.angle_beta   90.00
_cell.angle_gamma   90.00
#
_symmetry.space_group_name_H-M   'P 1'
#
loop_
_entity.id
_entity.type
_entity.pdbx_description
1 polymer ?
#
loop_
_entity_poly.entity_id
_entity_poly.type
_entity_poly.pdbx_seq_one_letter_code
_entity_poly.pdbx_strand_id
1 'polypeptide(L)'
;TKERKDSSLAYDLKELITGDQTVKLNGNEKKEVPYTITMPEQKFEGILLGGFHIHKKDKEASTNQKFQIKNDYSYVIGLQVTETEKKVTPELKLNTVEPGLNNYRTTLFANLQNKAATMITDMTVTAEVYKENGTEVLHKTVKNNQSMAPNSNYDFPISWDNQVFQSGKYSLKLNASDKAGHKWSFNKEFEIKDNVKKYNEEA
;
A
#
# COMPACT_ATOMS: atom_id res chain seq x y z
N THR A 1 -6.86 -7.30 -11.44
CA THR A 1 -6.11 -7.64 -10.21
C THR A 1 -7.11 -7.85 -9.09
N LYS A 2 -7.14 -9.06 -8.49
CA LYS A 2 -7.92 -9.27 -7.25
C LYS A 2 -7.34 -8.36 -6.18
N GLU A 3 -8.14 -7.43 -5.68
CA GLU A 3 -7.81 -6.64 -4.49
C GLU A 3 -7.56 -7.62 -3.35
N ARG A 4 -6.32 -7.69 -2.88
CA ARG A 4 -5.98 -8.49 -1.70
C ARG A 4 -6.30 -7.63 -0.49
N LYS A 5 -7.35 -8.01 0.23
CA LYS A 5 -7.65 -7.43 1.55
C LYS A 5 -6.50 -7.77 2.51
N ASP A 6 -6.11 -6.82 3.35
CA ASP A 6 -5.15 -7.09 4.42
C ASP A 6 -5.74 -8.06 5.44
N SER A 7 -4.92 -9.01 5.91
CA SER A 7 -5.37 -10.05 6.84
C SER A 7 -5.75 -9.53 8.23
N SER A 8 -5.35 -8.31 8.57
CA SER A 8 -5.69 -7.67 9.84
C SER A 8 -7.01 -6.89 9.79
N LEU A 9 -7.62 -6.75 8.61
CA LEU A 9 -8.88 -6.02 8.43
C LEU A 9 -10.05 -6.82 9.02
N ALA A 10 -10.68 -6.27 10.06
CA ALA A 10 -11.82 -6.92 10.73
C ALA A 10 -13.09 -6.88 9.87
N TYR A 11 -13.37 -5.74 9.26
CA TYR A 11 -14.54 -5.50 8.42
C TYR A 11 -14.14 -4.79 7.14
N ASP A 12 -14.70 -5.22 6.02
CA ASP A 12 -14.56 -4.51 4.75
C ASP A 12 -15.65 -3.45 4.62
N LEU A 13 -15.25 -2.19 4.53
CA LEU A 13 -16.20 -1.08 4.39
C LEU A 13 -17.10 -1.23 3.16
N LYS A 14 -16.62 -1.87 2.09
CA LYS A 14 -17.40 -2.17 0.90
C LYS A 14 -18.60 -3.08 1.18
N GLU A 15 -18.49 -3.99 2.14
CA GLU A 15 -19.57 -4.91 2.52
C GLU A 15 -20.60 -4.24 3.45
N LEU A 16 -20.22 -3.14 4.10
CA LEU A 16 -21.08 -2.37 5.01
C LEU A 16 -21.89 -1.29 4.28
N ILE A 17 -21.54 -0.96 3.03
CA ILE A 17 -22.14 0.14 2.28
C ILE A 17 -23.06 -0.42 1.20
N THR A 18 -24.28 0.11 1.14
CA THR A 18 -25.27 -0.18 0.09
C THR A 18 -25.71 1.11 -0.59
N GLY A 19 -25.91 1.06 -1.91
CA GLY A 19 -26.34 2.18 -2.72
C GLY A 19 -26.13 1.94 -4.21
N ASP A 20 -26.53 2.89 -5.03
CA ASP A 20 -26.45 2.77 -6.49
C ASP A 20 -25.00 2.84 -6.97
N GLN A 21 -24.56 1.80 -7.68
CA GLN A 21 -23.21 1.73 -8.24
C GLN A 21 -23.09 2.45 -9.60
N THR A 22 -24.19 2.79 -10.22
CA THR A 22 -24.22 3.48 -11.51
C THR A 22 -25.32 4.53 -11.52
N VAL A 23 -24.98 5.76 -11.83
CA VAL A 23 -25.89 6.88 -11.88
C VAL A 23 -25.86 7.49 -13.28
N LYS A 24 -27.04 7.69 -13.86
CA LYS A 24 -27.19 8.38 -15.14
C LYS A 24 -27.49 9.85 -14.89
N LEU A 25 -26.71 10.72 -15.50
CA LEU A 25 -26.87 12.18 -15.46
C LEU A 25 -27.01 12.71 -16.88
N ASN A 26 -27.93 13.66 -17.07
CA ASN A 26 -28.04 14.45 -18.28
C ASN A 26 -27.09 15.67 -18.23
N GLY A 27 -26.94 16.39 -19.32
CA GLY A 27 -26.15 17.62 -19.34
C GLY A 27 -26.70 18.64 -18.33
N ASN A 28 -25.82 19.24 -17.50
CA ASN A 28 -26.15 20.22 -16.46
C ASN A 28 -27.07 19.73 -15.32
N GLU A 29 -27.31 18.41 -15.21
CA GLU A 29 -28.10 17.82 -14.13
C GLU A 29 -27.26 17.68 -12.85
N LYS A 30 -27.88 17.98 -11.70
CA LYS A 30 -27.40 17.66 -10.36
C LYS A 30 -28.26 16.56 -9.76
N LYS A 31 -27.64 15.55 -9.17
CA LYS A 31 -28.33 14.43 -8.55
C LYS A 31 -27.69 14.07 -7.20
N GLU A 32 -28.53 13.90 -6.21
CA GLU A 32 -28.11 13.32 -4.92
C GLU A 32 -28.21 11.81 -5.01
N VAL A 33 -27.17 11.12 -4.54
CA VAL A 33 -27.09 9.66 -4.54
C VAL A 33 -26.90 9.18 -3.11
N PRO A 34 -27.95 8.67 -2.47
CA PRO A 34 -27.85 8.21 -1.08
C PRO A 34 -27.12 6.87 -1.00
N TYR A 35 -26.28 6.74 0.04
CA TYR A 35 -25.68 5.48 0.45
C TYR A 35 -26.00 5.20 1.91
N THR A 36 -26.29 3.94 2.22
CA THR A 36 -26.54 3.49 3.58
C THR A 36 -25.34 2.71 4.09
N ILE A 37 -24.87 3.06 5.30
CA ILE A 37 -23.83 2.31 6.01
C ILE A 37 -24.54 1.50 7.10
N THR A 38 -24.43 0.18 7.03
CA THR A 38 -24.93 -0.73 8.07
C THR A 38 -23.76 -1.11 8.96
N MET A 39 -23.79 -0.65 10.20
CA MET A 39 -22.73 -0.95 11.17
C MET A 39 -22.79 -2.43 11.59
N PRO A 40 -21.63 -3.07 11.83
CA PRO A 40 -21.61 -4.45 12.27
C PRO A 40 -22.21 -4.61 13.67
N GLU A 41 -22.76 -5.78 13.98
CA GLU A 41 -23.33 -6.08 15.30
C GLU A 41 -22.27 -6.01 16.42
N GLN A 42 -21.06 -6.46 16.12
CA GLN A 42 -19.91 -6.35 17.01
C GLN A 42 -19.20 -5.03 16.78
N LYS A 43 -19.15 -4.19 17.83
CA LYS A 43 -18.42 -2.93 17.78
C LYS A 43 -16.94 -3.17 17.52
N PHE A 44 -16.35 -2.30 16.70
CA PHE A 44 -14.91 -2.29 16.46
C PHE A 44 -14.27 -1.04 17.06
N GLU A 45 -12.97 -1.13 17.32
CA GLU A 45 -12.15 -0.01 17.77
C GLU A 45 -11.32 0.54 16.61
N GLY A 46 -11.12 1.86 16.63
CA GLY A 46 -10.30 2.54 15.63
C GLY A 46 -11.07 2.91 14.37
N ILE A 47 -10.40 2.81 13.23
CA ILE A 47 -10.83 3.40 11.96
C ILE A 47 -11.00 2.30 10.91
N LEU A 48 -12.18 2.25 10.28
CA LEU A 48 -12.36 1.63 8.97
C LEU A 48 -12.20 2.71 7.91
N LEU A 49 -11.27 2.52 6.99
CA LEU A 49 -10.98 3.47 5.91
C LEU A 49 -11.30 2.85 4.57
N GLY A 50 -12.00 3.59 3.74
CA GLY A 50 -12.31 3.24 2.37
C GLY A 50 -12.60 4.48 1.55
N GLY A 51 -13.28 4.32 0.42
CA GLY A 51 -13.65 5.47 -0.39
C GLY A 51 -14.53 5.11 -1.58
N PHE A 52 -15.21 6.14 -2.08
CA PHE A 52 -15.93 6.07 -3.34
C PHE A 52 -14.99 6.45 -4.48
N HIS A 53 -14.76 5.54 -5.40
CA HIS A 53 -14.07 5.80 -6.65
C HIS A 53 -15.10 6.05 -7.74
N ILE A 54 -15.22 7.29 -8.17
CA ILE A 54 -16.23 7.73 -9.14
C ILE A 54 -15.52 7.99 -10.46
N HIS A 55 -15.96 7.32 -11.52
CA HIS A 55 -15.44 7.51 -12.85
C HIS A 55 -16.59 7.53 -13.88
N LYS A 56 -16.35 8.18 -15.00
CA LYS A 56 -17.31 8.20 -16.10
C LYS A 56 -17.28 6.84 -16.80
N LYS A 57 -18.43 6.19 -16.88
CA LYS A 57 -18.56 4.97 -17.69
C LYS A 57 -18.62 5.35 -19.16
N ASP A 58 -17.63 4.95 -19.93
CA ASP A 58 -17.63 5.19 -21.36
C ASP A 58 -18.67 4.34 -22.08
N LYS A 59 -19.26 4.93 -23.12
CA LYS A 59 -19.93 4.14 -24.16
C LYS A 59 -18.86 3.34 -24.89
N GLU A 60 -19.11 2.06 -25.15
CA GLU A 60 -18.21 1.19 -25.91
C GLU A 60 -17.74 1.92 -27.18
N ALA A 61 -16.43 2.04 -27.32
CA ALA A 61 -15.85 2.69 -28.49
C ALA A 61 -16.20 1.86 -29.72
N SER A 62 -16.84 2.47 -30.71
CA SER A 62 -17.01 1.89 -32.04
C SER A 62 -15.62 1.61 -32.64
N THR A 63 -15.41 0.40 -33.10
CA THR A 63 -14.16 -0.29 -33.42
C THR A 63 -13.32 0.26 -34.59
N ASN A 64 -13.36 1.54 -34.96
CA ASN A 64 -12.73 2.03 -36.19
C ASN A 64 -11.82 3.26 -36.05
N GLN A 65 -11.23 3.54 -34.88
CA GLN A 65 -10.24 4.62 -34.79
C GLN A 65 -8.90 4.14 -34.23
N LYS A 66 -7.87 4.22 -35.08
CA LYS A 66 -6.46 4.00 -34.75
C LYS A 66 -5.99 5.16 -33.84
N PHE A 67 -5.59 4.82 -32.60
CA PHE A 67 -4.90 5.69 -31.64
C PHE A 67 -5.65 6.98 -31.23
N GLN A 68 -6.48 6.88 -30.18
CA GLN A 68 -6.92 8.05 -29.41
C GLN A 68 -6.29 8.02 -28.03
N ILE A 69 -5.61 9.11 -27.66
CA ILE A 69 -5.26 9.38 -26.25
C ILE A 69 -6.55 9.83 -25.58
N LYS A 70 -7.07 8.98 -24.68
CA LYS A 70 -8.28 9.27 -23.93
C LYS A 70 -7.89 9.69 -22.52
N ASN A 71 -8.25 10.90 -22.14
CA ASN A 71 -8.14 11.36 -20.76
C ASN A 71 -9.35 10.83 -19.98
N ASP A 72 -9.10 9.96 -19.01
CA ASP A 72 -10.12 9.45 -18.11
C ASP A 72 -10.00 10.17 -16.77
N TYR A 73 -11.07 10.84 -16.36
CA TYR A 73 -11.11 11.55 -15.09
C TYR A 73 -11.85 10.70 -14.05
N SER A 74 -11.22 10.53 -12.91
CA SER A 74 -11.85 9.89 -11.77
C SER A 74 -11.74 10.76 -10.52
N TYR A 75 -12.71 10.60 -9.63
CA TYR A 75 -12.73 11.25 -8.33
C TYR A 75 -12.72 10.20 -7.24
N VAL A 76 -11.96 10.45 -6.18
CA VAL A 76 -11.96 9.61 -4.98
C VAL A 76 -12.43 10.43 -3.80
N ILE A 77 -13.48 9.96 -3.12
CA ILE A 77 -13.99 10.55 -1.88
C ILE A 77 -13.64 9.58 -0.77
N GLY A 78 -12.71 9.98 0.12
CA GLY A 78 -12.34 9.17 1.28
C GLY A 78 -13.51 9.07 2.27
N LEU A 79 -13.70 7.87 2.82
CA LEU A 79 -14.68 7.60 3.87
C LEU A 79 -13.97 6.97 5.06
N GLN A 80 -14.11 7.61 6.22
CA GLN A 80 -13.60 7.13 7.48
C GLN A 80 -14.79 6.85 8.42
N VAL A 81 -14.86 5.64 8.96
CA VAL A 81 -15.91 5.21 9.88
C VAL A 81 -15.29 4.80 11.22
N THR A 82 -15.85 5.27 12.32
CA THR A 82 -15.47 4.94 13.70
C THR A 82 -16.71 4.69 14.54
N GLU A 83 -16.63 3.78 15.50
CA GLU A 83 -17.72 3.51 16.44
C GLU A 83 -17.40 3.92 17.86
N THR A 84 -16.12 4.06 18.18
CA THR A 84 -15.66 4.37 19.52
C THR A 84 -14.63 5.49 19.48
N GLU A 85 -14.51 6.24 20.58
CA GLU A 85 -13.48 7.27 20.74
C GLU A 85 -12.15 6.70 21.26
N LYS A 86 -12.08 5.38 21.42
CA LYS A 86 -10.88 4.72 21.94
C LYS A 86 -9.72 4.86 20.94
N LYS A 87 -8.62 5.42 21.41
CA LYS A 87 -7.40 5.54 20.61
C LYS A 87 -6.75 4.17 20.45
N VAL A 88 -6.46 3.80 19.20
CA VAL A 88 -5.73 2.59 18.84
C VAL A 88 -4.28 2.96 18.59
N THR A 89 -3.36 2.23 19.21
CA THR A 89 -1.92 2.43 19.01
C THR A 89 -1.50 1.77 17.68
N PRO A 90 -0.70 2.45 16.85
CA PRO A 90 -0.19 1.87 15.61
C PRO A 90 0.68 0.63 15.87
N GLU A 91 0.55 -0.38 15.02
CA GLU A 91 1.34 -1.61 15.07
C GLU A 91 1.94 -1.90 13.71
N LEU A 92 3.23 -1.61 13.55
CA LEU A 92 3.96 -1.90 12.32
C LEU A 92 4.62 -3.27 12.38
N LYS A 93 4.60 -4.02 11.28
CA LYS A 93 5.25 -5.32 11.12
C LYS A 93 6.01 -5.36 9.81
N LEU A 94 7.18 -6.02 9.81
CA LEU A 94 7.91 -6.39 8.60
C LEU A 94 7.59 -7.86 8.26
N ASN A 95 6.93 -8.09 7.13
CA ASN A 95 6.50 -9.42 6.68
C ASN A 95 7.59 -10.11 5.84
N THR A 96 7.68 -9.78 4.55
CA THR A 96 8.62 -10.39 3.60
C THR A 96 9.66 -9.41 3.13
N VAL A 97 10.79 -9.94 2.65
CA VAL A 97 11.84 -9.18 1.98
C VAL A 97 12.21 -9.95 0.71
N GLU A 98 11.93 -9.36 -0.45
CA GLU A 98 12.05 -10.05 -1.73
C GLU A 98 12.67 -9.16 -2.81
N PRO A 99 13.55 -9.71 -3.68
CA PRO A 99 14.10 -8.98 -4.82
C PRO A 99 13.06 -8.83 -5.93
N GLY A 100 13.13 -7.74 -6.67
CA GLY A 100 12.27 -7.48 -7.81
C GLY A 100 12.73 -6.28 -8.63
N LEU A 101 11.83 -5.76 -9.46
CA LEU A 101 12.07 -4.56 -10.27
C LEU A 101 11.08 -3.45 -9.90
N ASN A 102 11.59 -2.24 -9.83
CA ASN A 102 10.79 -1.02 -9.75
C ASN A 102 11.19 -0.10 -10.90
N ASN A 103 10.29 0.10 -11.86
CA ASN A 103 10.56 0.87 -13.08
C ASN A 103 11.86 0.40 -13.78
N TYR A 104 11.97 -0.89 -14.03
CA TYR A 104 13.15 -1.52 -14.67
C TYR A 104 14.47 -1.33 -13.90
N ARG A 105 14.42 -1.15 -12.58
CA ARG A 105 15.60 -1.05 -11.73
C ARG A 105 15.55 -2.11 -10.65
N THR A 106 16.68 -2.75 -10.43
CA THR A 106 16.84 -3.72 -9.33
C THR A 106 16.46 -3.08 -8.00
N THR A 107 15.50 -3.68 -7.33
CA THR A 107 14.91 -3.14 -6.09
C THR A 107 14.60 -4.28 -5.13
N LEU A 108 15.00 -4.13 -3.88
CA LEU A 108 14.56 -5.03 -2.81
C LEU A 108 13.27 -4.49 -2.21
N PHE A 109 12.25 -5.31 -2.12
CA PHE A 109 10.96 -4.93 -1.52
C PHE A 109 10.83 -5.49 -0.12
N ALA A 110 10.61 -4.62 0.85
CA ALA A 110 10.30 -4.98 2.23
C ALA A 110 8.82 -4.74 2.49
N ASN A 111 8.02 -5.81 2.66
CA ASN A 111 6.58 -5.67 2.92
C ASN A 111 6.35 -5.20 4.36
N LEU A 112 5.91 -3.95 4.49
CA LEU A 112 5.50 -3.34 5.75
C LEU A 112 4.00 -3.41 5.90
N GLN A 113 3.53 -3.82 7.08
CA GLN A 113 2.11 -3.95 7.42
C GLN A 113 1.78 -3.14 8.67
N ASN A 114 0.79 -2.26 8.56
CA ASN A 114 0.11 -1.67 9.70
C ASN A 114 -1.06 -2.57 10.10
N LYS A 115 -0.91 -3.30 11.20
CA LYS A 115 -1.93 -4.25 11.69
C LYS A 115 -3.03 -3.58 12.49
N ALA A 116 -2.84 -2.32 12.86
CA ALA A 116 -3.75 -1.60 13.71
C ALA A 116 -4.80 -0.82 12.91
N ALA A 117 -6.00 -0.68 13.46
CA ALA A 117 -7.10 0.10 12.90
C ALA A 117 -6.88 1.61 13.13
N THR A 118 -5.69 2.11 12.84
CA THR A 118 -5.33 3.53 12.94
C THR A 118 -4.32 3.90 11.86
N MET A 119 -4.31 5.15 11.44
CA MET A 119 -3.34 5.64 10.47
C MET A 119 -1.97 5.82 11.09
N ILE A 120 -0.92 5.56 10.32
CA ILE A 120 0.44 6.02 10.62
C ILE A 120 0.74 7.16 9.65
N THR A 121 1.11 8.31 10.17
CA THR A 121 1.38 9.51 9.36
C THR A 121 2.76 10.08 9.66
N ASP A 122 3.31 10.81 8.69
CA ASP A 122 4.62 11.46 8.81
C ASP A 122 5.72 10.50 9.27
N MET A 123 5.70 9.27 8.76
CA MET A 123 6.65 8.22 9.12
C MET A 123 7.95 8.37 8.32
N THR A 124 9.07 8.30 9.01
CA THR A 124 10.39 8.14 8.40
C THR A 124 10.79 6.68 8.47
N VAL A 125 11.18 6.10 7.35
CA VAL A 125 11.67 4.73 7.25
C VAL A 125 13.10 4.74 6.75
N THR A 126 13.99 4.09 7.51
CA THR A 126 15.39 3.87 7.16
C THR A 126 15.64 2.39 7.03
N ALA A 127 16.10 1.94 5.86
CA ALA A 127 16.44 0.56 5.57
C ALA A 127 17.91 0.45 5.19
N GLU A 128 18.64 -0.47 5.82
CA GLU A 128 20.05 -0.75 5.59
C GLU A 128 20.23 -2.25 5.34
N VAL A 129 20.89 -2.59 4.24
CA VAL A 129 21.16 -3.97 3.83
C VAL A 129 22.62 -4.30 4.06
N TYR A 130 22.87 -5.48 4.59
CA TYR A 130 24.19 -6.01 4.90
C TYR A 130 24.35 -7.39 4.26
N LYS A 131 25.58 -7.80 3.97
CA LYS A 131 25.90 -9.21 3.70
C LYS A 131 25.80 -10.03 4.98
N GLU A 132 25.57 -11.34 4.84
CA GLU A 132 25.57 -12.25 6.00
C GLU A 132 26.82 -12.04 6.88
N ASN A 133 26.62 -11.83 8.17
CA ASN A 133 27.68 -11.55 9.16
C ASN A 133 28.55 -10.32 8.86
N GLY A 134 28.15 -9.49 7.88
CA GLY A 134 28.85 -8.24 7.54
C GLY A 134 28.40 -7.08 8.43
N THR A 135 29.31 -6.13 8.61
CA THR A 135 29.05 -4.87 9.35
C THR A 135 28.98 -3.65 8.44
N GLU A 136 29.38 -3.82 7.18
CA GLU A 136 29.34 -2.76 6.18
C GLU A 136 27.95 -2.65 5.55
N VAL A 137 27.44 -1.42 5.46
CA VAL A 137 26.16 -1.13 4.78
C VAL A 137 26.38 -1.21 3.28
N LEU A 138 25.74 -2.19 2.64
CA LEU A 138 25.80 -2.34 1.17
C LEU A 138 24.86 -1.38 0.47
N HIS A 139 23.60 -1.31 0.94
CA HIS A 139 22.57 -0.44 0.36
C HIS A 139 21.82 0.25 1.48
N LYS A 140 21.48 1.51 1.26
CA LYS A 140 20.72 2.32 2.22
C LYS A 140 19.62 3.11 1.51
N THR A 141 18.43 3.05 2.06
CA THR A 141 17.31 3.85 1.61
C THR A 141 16.65 4.55 2.79
N VAL A 142 16.40 5.84 2.65
CA VAL A 142 15.66 6.65 3.62
C VAL A 142 14.47 7.29 2.91
N LYS A 143 13.26 7.11 3.45
CA LYS A 143 12.07 7.80 2.97
C LYS A 143 11.35 8.48 4.13
N ASN A 144 11.11 9.77 3.94
CA ASN A 144 10.38 10.61 4.89
C ASN A 144 8.92 10.76 4.44
N ASN A 145 8.08 11.27 5.32
CA ASN A 145 6.68 11.62 5.05
C ASN A 145 5.87 10.44 4.48
N GLN A 146 6.19 9.22 4.92
CA GLN A 146 5.43 8.05 4.56
C GLN A 146 4.16 7.98 5.40
N SER A 147 3.07 7.48 4.82
CA SER A 147 1.82 7.24 5.54
C SER A 147 1.28 5.87 5.23
N MET A 148 0.64 5.24 6.20
CA MET A 148 -0.05 3.96 6.03
C MET A 148 -1.49 4.08 6.50
N ALA A 149 -2.38 3.53 5.69
CA ALA A 149 -3.78 3.37 6.07
C ALA A 149 -3.94 2.37 7.23
N PRO A 150 -5.07 2.41 7.97
CA PRO A 150 -5.41 1.35 8.91
C PRO A 150 -5.45 -0.01 8.20
N ASN A 151 -5.01 -1.07 8.89
CA ASN A 151 -5.10 -2.45 8.40
C ASN A 151 -4.66 -2.61 6.93
N SER A 152 -3.47 -2.15 6.64
CA SER A 152 -2.92 -2.13 5.28
C SER A 152 -1.48 -2.60 5.23
N ASN A 153 -1.02 -3.00 4.06
CA ASN A 153 0.38 -3.30 3.81
C ASN A 153 0.84 -2.74 2.45
N TYR A 154 2.12 -2.51 2.33
CA TYR A 154 2.75 -2.12 1.08
C TYR A 154 4.19 -2.60 1.01
N ASP A 155 4.71 -2.71 -0.19
CA ASP A 155 6.08 -3.10 -0.45
C ASP A 155 6.97 -1.85 -0.46
N PHE A 156 7.72 -1.65 0.62
CA PHE A 156 8.69 -0.55 0.74
C PHE A 156 9.88 -0.81 -0.17
N PRO A 157 10.13 0.04 -1.19
CA PRO A 157 11.22 -0.19 -2.13
C PRO A 157 12.54 0.30 -1.56
N ILE A 158 13.53 -0.59 -1.54
CA ILE A 158 14.92 -0.33 -1.17
C ILE A 158 15.75 -0.36 -2.45
N SER A 159 16.40 0.75 -2.78
CA SER A 159 17.25 0.84 -3.97
C SER A 159 18.39 -0.16 -3.88
N TRP A 160 18.67 -0.84 -4.99
CA TRP A 160 19.87 -1.67 -5.15
C TRP A 160 20.97 -0.93 -5.92
N ASP A 161 20.87 0.40 -5.99
CA ASP A 161 21.83 1.33 -6.59
C ASP A 161 22.18 1.01 -8.05
N ASN A 162 21.21 0.49 -8.81
CA ASN A 162 21.35 -0.01 -10.18
C ASN A 162 22.42 -1.12 -10.34
N GLN A 163 22.72 -1.83 -9.27
CA GLN A 163 23.61 -2.97 -9.31
C GLN A 163 22.82 -4.26 -9.58
N VAL A 164 23.49 -5.26 -10.14
CA VAL A 164 22.92 -6.60 -10.32
C VAL A 164 22.77 -7.30 -8.96
N PHE A 165 21.69 -8.04 -8.79
CA PHE A 165 21.54 -8.91 -7.63
C PHE A 165 22.57 -10.04 -7.68
N GLN A 166 23.26 -10.25 -6.59
CA GLN A 166 24.10 -11.42 -6.38
C GLN A 166 23.37 -12.38 -5.44
N SER A 167 23.35 -13.67 -5.81
CA SER A 167 22.84 -14.70 -4.92
C SER A 167 23.64 -14.79 -3.63
N GLY A 168 22.96 -15.08 -2.54
CA GLY A 168 23.57 -15.21 -1.23
C GLY A 168 22.63 -14.79 -0.10
N LYS A 169 23.15 -14.85 1.13
CA LYS A 169 22.43 -14.46 2.33
C LYS A 169 22.76 -13.04 2.72
N TYR A 170 21.75 -12.34 3.17
CA TYR A 170 21.77 -10.95 3.55
C TYR A 170 20.97 -10.71 4.82
N SER A 171 21.17 -9.56 5.44
CA SER A 171 20.33 -9.07 6.51
C SER A 171 19.83 -7.66 6.20
N LEU A 172 18.58 -7.40 6.55
CA LEU A 172 17.95 -6.09 6.50
C LEU A 172 17.75 -5.57 7.91
N LYS A 173 18.27 -4.38 8.20
CA LYS A 173 17.92 -3.58 9.36
C LYS A 173 16.99 -2.46 8.91
N LEU A 174 15.76 -2.45 9.41
CA LEU A 174 14.78 -1.44 9.07
C LEU A 174 14.29 -0.77 10.34
N ASN A 175 14.44 0.55 10.39
CA ASN A 175 13.95 1.39 11.47
C ASN A 175 12.88 2.33 10.92
N ALA A 176 11.78 2.47 11.65
CA ALA A 176 10.72 3.40 11.34
C ALA A 176 10.34 4.21 12.58
N SER A 177 9.99 5.47 12.38
CA SER A 177 9.46 6.33 13.44
C SER A 177 8.44 7.30 12.86
N ASP A 178 7.38 7.61 13.59
CA ASP A 178 6.39 8.58 13.20
C ASP A 178 6.49 9.88 14.01
N LYS A 179 5.75 10.89 13.60
CA LYS A 179 5.71 12.18 14.29
C LYS A 179 5.09 12.11 15.69
N ALA A 180 4.25 11.10 15.94
CA ALA A 180 3.65 10.89 17.25
C ALA A 180 4.59 10.27 18.29
N GLY A 181 5.81 9.86 17.85
CA GLY A 181 6.86 9.35 18.71
C GLY A 181 6.93 7.83 18.78
N HIS A 182 6.13 7.11 18.00
CA HIS A 182 6.24 5.66 17.88
C HIS A 182 7.53 5.31 17.13
N LYS A 183 8.16 4.21 17.54
CA LYS A 183 9.41 3.71 16.94
C LYS A 183 9.31 2.21 16.76
N TRP A 184 9.75 1.74 15.60
CA TRP A 184 9.83 0.32 15.26
C TRP A 184 11.22 0.00 14.71
N SER A 185 11.75 -1.15 15.10
CA SER A 185 13.04 -1.64 14.64
C SER A 185 12.95 -3.11 14.30
N PHE A 186 13.38 -3.46 13.10
CA PHE A 186 13.34 -4.83 12.58
C PHE A 186 14.72 -5.23 12.08
N ASN A 187 15.09 -6.47 12.39
CA ASN A 187 16.23 -7.15 11.78
C ASN A 187 15.69 -8.43 11.13
N LYS A 188 15.94 -8.60 9.85
CA LYS A 188 15.46 -9.75 9.09
C LYS A 188 16.51 -10.30 8.18
N GLU A 189 16.85 -11.57 8.36
CA GLU A 189 17.66 -12.31 7.42
C GLU A 189 16.82 -12.71 6.21
N PHE A 190 17.41 -12.66 5.02
CA PHE A 190 16.79 -13.07 3.77
C PHE A 190 17.84 -13.63 2.81
N GLU A 191 17.39 -14.37 1.82
CA GLU A 191 18.23 -14.98 0.82
C GLU A 191 17.83 -14.51 -0.59
N ILE A 192 18.82 -14.06 -1.35
CA ILE A 192 18.67 -13.84 -2.79
C ILE A 192 19.11 -15.12 -3.48
N LYS A 193 18.17 -15.79 -4.15
CA LYS A 193 18.40 -17.05 -4.85
C LYS A 193 18.88 -16.81 -6.28
N ASP A 194 19.45 -17.84 -6.92
CA ASP A 194 19.99 -17.76 -8.30
C ASP A 194 18.94 -17.40 -9.37
N ASN A 195 17.65 -17.54 -9.07
CA ASN A 195 16.57 -17.20 -10.01
C ASN A 195 16.39 -15.69 -10.26
N VAL A 196 17.17 -14.84 -9.58
CA VAL A 196 17.15 -13.36 -9.78
C VAL A 196 17.79 -12.91 -11.09
N LYS A 197 18.43 -13.81 -11.84
CA LYS A 197 19.01 -13.49 -13.16
C LYS A 197 18.04 -12.76 -14.07
N LYS A 198 16.76 -13.15 -14.06
CA LYS A 198 15.71 -12.49 -14.84
C LYS A 198 15.56 -10.99 -14.52
N TYR A 199 15.72 -10.60 -13.25
CA TYR A 199 15.66 -9.18 -12.85
C TYR A 199 16.91 -8.41 -13.29
N ASN A 200 18.07 -9.08 -13.30
CA ASN A 200 19.33 -8.48 -13.73
C ASN A 200 19.37 -8.24 -15.26
N GLU A 201 18.63 -9.05 -16.02
CA GLU A 201 18.53 -8.94 -17.49
C GLU A 201 17.49 -7.90 -17.93
N GLU A 202 16.47 -7.65 -17.10
CA GLU A 202 15.38 -6.72 -17.39
C GLU A 202 15.60 -5.30 -16.82
N ALA A 203 16.66 -5.11 -16.03
CA ALA A 203 16.96 -3.86 -15.32
C ALA A 203 17.71 -2.80 -16.15
#